data_499f19989a66d47c06a02278ad59c431
#
_entry.id   499f19989a66d47c06a02278ad59c431
#
_cell.length_a   1.000
_cell.length_b   1.000
_cell.length_c   1.000
_cell.angle_alpha   90.00
_cell.angle_beta   90.00
_cell.angle_gamma   90.00
#
_symmetry.space_group_name_H-M   'P 1'
#
loop_
_entity.id
_entity.type
_entity.pdbx_description
1 polymer ?
#
loop_
_entity_poly.entity_id
_entity_poly.type
_entity_poly.pdbx_seq_one_letter_code
_entity_poly.pdbx_strand_id
1 'polypeptide(L)'
;MDADKPICGRLPDSQYVELAVEVFGMLADATRVRIILALRDAGELSVNHLADILDKQPAAVSQHLAKLRLARIVATRQDGQRVFYRLENEHASRLVSDAIFQAEHSLGGTPRHHHGAAASGAEAVGDVEASA
;
A
#
# COMPACT_ATOMS: atom_id res chain seq x y z
N MET A 1 33.65 -7.87 -16.53
CA MET A 1 33.34 -7.33 -16.57
C MET A 1 33.00 -7.03 -16.34
N ASP A 2 33.05 -6.88 -16.00
CA ASP A 2 32.56 -6.25 -15.77
C ASP A 2 32.26 -5.74 -16.02
N ALA A 3 32.22 -5.69 -16.42
CA ALA A 3 31.81 -5.05 -16.80
C ALA A 3 31.13 -4.76 -16.76
N ASP A 4 30.84 -4.98 -16.51
CA ASP A 4 30.14 -4.59 -16.45
C ASP A 4 29.84 -4.03 -15.76
N LYS A 5 30.22 -3.79 -15.26
CA LYS A 5 29.99 -3.02 -14.68
C LYS A 5 29.76 -2.08 -14.40
N PRO A 6 29.65 -1.77 -14.25
CA PRO A 6 29.40 -0.78 -13.81
C PRO A 6 29.16 0.24 -13.95
N ILE A 7 29.16 0.25 -14.02
CA ILE A 7 28.59 1.43 -14.35
C ILE A 7 27.86 2.05 -13.26
N CYS A 8 28.05 3.26 -13.07
CA CYS A 8 27.28 4.00 -12.18
C CYS A 8 25.87 3.89 -12.62
N GLY A 9 24.97 3.63 -11.79
CA GLY A 9 23.63 3.39 -12.23
C GLY A 9 23.43 2.06 -12.90
N ARG A 10 24.39 1.21 -12.78
CA ARG A 10 24.23 -0.09 -13.37
C ARG A 10 23.05 -0.81 -12.71
N LEU A 11 22.47 -1.73 -13.45
CA LEU A 11 21.30 -2.45 -13.00
C LEU A 11 21.62 -3.29 -11.77
N PRO A 12 20.67 -3.40 -10.84
CA PRO A 12 20.83 -4.31 -9.72
C PRO A 12 20.92 -5.75 -10.20
N ASP A 13 21.34 -6.61 -9.30
CA ASP A 13 21.36 -8.03 -9.55
C ASP A 13 19.97 -8.46 -10.03
N SER A 14 19.93 -9.29 -11.05
CA SER A 14 18.67 -9.69 -11.67
C SER A 14 17.73 -10.37 -10.67
N GLN A 15 18.28 -11.11 -9.70
CA GLN A 15 17.45 -11.76 -8.71
C GLN A 15 16.66 -10.74 -7.90
N TYR A 16 17.23 -9.60 -7.58
CA TYR A 16 16.50 -8.56 -6.86
C TYR A 16 15.50 -7.85 -7.76
N VAL A 17 15.78 -7.74 -9.04
CA VAL A 17 14.82 -7.18 -9.98
C VAL A 17 13.57 -8.06 -10.05
N GLU A 18 13.77 -9.37 -10.12
CA GLU A 18 12.64 -10.29 -10.19
C GLU A 18 11.84 -10.28 -8.89
N LEU A 19 12.52 -10.22 -7.75
CA LEU A 19 11.82 -10.11 -6.47
C LEU A 19 11.04 -8.81 -6.37
N ALA A 20 11.59 -7.71 -6.89
CA ALA A 20 10.90 -6.44 -6.91
C ALA A 20 9.62 -6.52 -7.75
N VAL A 21 9.67 -7.22 -8.87
CA VAL A 21 8.48 -7.41 -9.69
C VAL A 21 7.41 -8.17 -8.93
N GLU A 22 7.81 -9.15 -8.12
CA GLU A 22 6.85 -9.87 -7.28
C GLU A 22 6.21 -8.93 -6.26
N VAL A 23 6.98 -8.03 -5.69
CA VAL A 23 6.42 -7.02 -4.77
C VAL A 23 5.38 -6.19 -5.48
N PHE A 24 5.69 -5.69 -6.67
CA PHE A 24 4.72 -4.91 -7.44
C PHE A 24 3.46 -5.73 -7.75
N GLY A 25 3.63 -7.01 -8.08
CA GLY A 25 2.49 -7.87 -8.30
C GLY A 25 1.60 -8.02 -7.08
N MET A 26 2.23 -8.12 -5.91
CA MET A 26 1.49 -8.22 -4.66
C MET A 26 0.72 -6.94 -4.38
N LEU A 27 1.25 -5.79 -4.78
CA LEU A 27 0.62 -4.51 -4.54
C LEU A 27 -0.40 -4.13 -5.61
N ALA A 28 -0.47 -4.87 -6.71
CA ALA A 28 -1.33 -4.52 -7.84
C ALA A 28 -2.76 -5.04 -7.62
N ASP A 29 -3.38 -4.57 -6.55
CA ASP A 29 -4.74 -4.94 -6.18
C ASP A 29 -5.33 -3.82 -5.33
N ALA A 30 -6.50 -3.34 -5.71
CA ALA A 30 -7.08 -2.18 -5.03
C ALA A 30 -7.35 -2.44 -3.55
N THR A 31 -7.82 -3.63 -3.22
CA THR A 31 -8.09 -3.94 -1.81
C THR A 31 -6.81 -3.94 -1.00
N ARG A 32 -5.74 -4.53 -1.54
CA ARG A 32 -4.46 -4.55 -0.83
C ARG A 32 -3.88 -3.16 -0.67
N VAL A 33 -4.01 -2.32 -1.70
CA VAL A 33 -3.57 -0.93 -1.60
C VAL A 33 -4.33 -0.24 -0.47
N ARG A 34 -5.65 -0.44 -0.39
CA ARG A 34 -6.44 0.17 0.66
C ARG A 34 -6.10 -0.35 2.05
N ILE A 35 -5.78 -1.64 2.16
CA ILE A 35 -5.33 -2.21 3.43
C ILE A 35 -4.04 -1.52 3.87
N ILE A 36 -3.09 -1.37 2.97
CA ILE A 36 -1.81 -0.77 3.30
C ILE A 36 -2.00 0.68 3.75
N LEU A 37 -2.84 1.42 3.05
CA LEU A 37 -3.12 2.81 3.43
C LEU A 37 -3.79 2.90 4.79
N ALA A 38 -4.74 2.01 5.07
CA ALA A 38 -5.42 2.01 6.35
C ALA A 38 -4.45 1.69 7.49
N LEU A 39 -3.57 0.72 7.29
CA LEU A 39 -2.58 0.37 8.30
C LEU A 39 -1.55 1.47 8.49
N ARG A 40 -1.17 2.14 7.40
CA ARG A 40 -0.27 3.29 7.51
C ARG A 40 -0.86 4.35 8.41
N ASP A 41 -2.15 4.64 8.24
CA ASP A 41 -2.78 5.74 8.97
C ASP A 41 -3.12 5.35 10.40
N ALA A 42 -3.59 4.14 10.63
CA ALA A 42 -4.05 3.72 11.95
C ALA A 42 -2.95 3.07 12.79
N GLY A 43 -1.91 2.57 12.16
CA GLY A 43 -0.84 1.86 12.83
C GLY A 43 -1.12 0.38 12.96
N GLU A 44 -2.23 0.01 13.57
CA GLU A 44 -2.54 -1.38 13.86
C GLU A 44 -4.05 -1.58 13.81
N LEU A 45 -4.50 -2.63 13.14
CA LEU A 45 -5.93 -2.91 13.02
C LEU A 45 -6.18 -4.41 13.01
N SER A 46 -7.34 -4.81 13.54
CA SER A 46 -7.80 -6.19 13.43
C SER A 46 -8.46 -6.41 12.07
N VAL A 47 -8.67 -7.68 11.73
CA VAL A 47 -9.35 -8.02 10.46
C VAL A 47 -10.75 -7.41 10.41
N ASN A 48 -11.49 -7.52 11.50
CA ASN A 48 -12.87 -7.01 11.50
C ASN A 48 -12.90 -5.50 11.34
N HIS A 49 -11.96 -4.82 11.97
CA HIS A 49 -11.90 -3.36 11.86
C HIS A 49 -11.51 -2.95 10.43
N LEU A 50 -10.54 -3.65 9.85
CA LEU A 50 -10.19 -3.41 8.45
C LEU A 50 -11.36 -3.66 7.51
N ALA A 51 -12.09 -4.75 7.75
CA ALA A 51 -13.24 -5.08 6.91
C ALA A 51 -14.30 -3.98 6.97
N ASP A 52 -14.51 -3.43 8.15
CA ASP A 52 -15.45 -2.31 8.30
C ASP A 52 -14.98 -1.09 7.54
N ILE A 53 -13.72 -0.74 7.69
CA ILE A 53 -13.15 0.44 7.02
C ILE A 53 -13.25 0.29 5.50
N LEU A 54 -12.98 -0.90 4.99
CA LEU A 54 -12.95 -1.15 3.56
C LEU A 54 -14.31 -1.51 2.99
N ASP A 55 -15.29 -1.75 3.84
CA ASP A 55 -16.61 -2.21 3.42
C ASP A 55 -16.49 -3.52 2.62
N LYS A 56 -15.75 -4.47 3.19
CA LYS A 56 -15.51 -5.77 2.58
C LYS A 56 -15.82 -6.87 3.59
N GLN A 57 -15.98 -8.08 3.10
CA GLN A 57 -16.20 -9.21 3.98
C GLN A 57 -14.93 -9.57 4.72
N PRO A 58 -15.00 -9.87 6.02
CA PRO A 58 -13.80 -10.23 6.78
C PRO A 58 -13.01 -11.39 6.17
N ALA A 59 -13.70 -12.36 5.60
CA ALA A 59 -13.00 -13.50 5.00
C ALA A 59 -12.14 -13.07 3.82
N ALA A 60 -12.64 -12.15 3.01
CA ALA A 60 -11.87 -11.64 1.88
C ALA A 60 -10.66 -10.83 2.35
N VAL A 61 -10.86 -9.98 3.36
CA VAL A 61 -9.76 -9.19 3.93
C VAL A 61 -8.71 -10.12 4.51
N SER A 62 -9.15 -11.16 5.22
CA SER A 62 -8.24 -12.12 5.81
C SER A 62 -7.36 -12.80 4.77
N GLN A 63 -7.91 -13.14 3.61
CA GLN A 63 -7.13 -13.74 2.54
C GLN A 63 -6.09 -12.80 1.99
N HIS A 64 -6.44 -11.54 1.80
CA HIS A 64 -5.47 -10.54 1.36
C HIS A 64 -4.36 -10.36 2.39
N LEU A 65 -4.74 -10.31 3.67
CA LEU A 65 -3.76 -10.14 4.74
C LEU A 65 -2.81 -11.33 4.82
N ALA A 66 -3.31 -12.54 4.60
CA ALA A 66 -2.45 -13.72 4.60
C ALA A 66 -1.38 -13.62 3.51
N LYS A 67 -1.75 -13.17 2.34
CA LYS A 67 -0.80 -13.01 1.25
C LYS A 67 0.20 -11.90 1.52
N LEU A 68 -0.28 -10.79 2.06
CA LEU A 68 0.61 -9.69 2.43
C LEU A 68 1.59 -10.11 3.52
N ARG A 69 1.14 -10.96 4.43
CA ARG A 69 2.01 -11.45 5.49
C ARG A 69 3.09 -12.37 4.95
N LEU A 70 2.73 -13.27 4.03
CA LEU A 70 3.71 -14.13 3.40
C LEU A 70 4.77 -13.32 2.65
N ALA A 71 4.36 -12.21 2.07
CA ALA A 71 5.28 -11.32 1.37
C ALA A 71 6.05 -10.39 2.31
N ARG A 72 5.81 -10.51 3.62
CA ARG A 72 6.47 -9.71 4.65
C ARG A 72 6.18 -8.22 4.53
N ILE A 73 5.01 -7.90 4.00
CA ILE A 73 4.55 -6.51 3.92
C ILE A 73 3.82 -6.14 5.19
N VAL A 74 3.11 -7.11 5.80
CA VAL A 74 2.46 -6.88 7.08
C VAL A 74 2.96 -7.89 8.09
N ALA A 75 2.88 -7.51 9.36
CA ALA A 75 3.22 -8.35 10.49
C ALA A 75 2.02 -8.40 11.43
N THR A 76 2.03 -9.37 12.33
CA THR A 76 0.93 -9.54 13.26
C THR A 76 1.41 -9.43 14.70
N ARG A 77 0.48 -9.04 15.55
CA ARG A 77 0.68 -9.08 17.00
C ARG A 77 -0.56 -9.72 17.59
N GLN A 78 -0.35 -10.60 18.53
CA GLN A 78 -1.46 -11.29 19.18
C GLN A 78 -1.64 -10.74 20.59
N ASP A 79 -2.89 -10.48 20.93
CA ASP A 79 -3.23 -9.99 22.27
C ASP A 79 -4.44 -10.82 22.74
N GLY A 80 -4.15 -11.85 23.52
CA GLY A 80 -5.17 -12.82 23.89
C GLY A 80 -5.64 -13.57 22.65
N GLN A 81 -6.91 -13.53 22.39
CA GLN A 81 -7.48 -14.17 21.21
C GLN A 81 -7.57 -13.25 20.01
N ARG A 82 -7.16 -11.99 20.17
CA ARG A 82 -7.25 -11.01 19.11
C ARG A 82 -5.92 -10.93 18.38
N VAL A 83 -5.99 -10.77 17.06
CA VAL A 83 -4.82 -10.60 16.22
C VAL A 83 -4.90 -9.26 15.56
N PHE A 84 -3.82 -8.50 15.67
CA PHE A 84 -3.72 -7.19 15.05
C PHE A 84 -2.66 -7.22 13.96
N TYR A 85 -2.91 -6.48 12.90
CA TYR A 85 -2.00 -6.39 11.76
C TYR A 85 -1.40 -5.00 11.71
N ARG A 86 -0.15 -4.92 11.32
CA ARG A 86 0.54 -3.65 11.11
C ARG A 86 1.48 -3.81 9.94
N LEU A 87 1.94 -2.70 9.40
CA LEU A 87 2.94 -2.76 8.34
C LEU A 87 4.28 -3.21 8.93
N GLU A 88 4.97 -4.07 8.19
CA GLU A 88 6.28 -4.56 8.61
C GLU A 88 7.30 -3.42 8.66
N ASN A 89 7.23 -2.52 7.68
CA ASN A 89 8.08 -1.34 7.58
C ASN A 89 7.34 -0.35 6.69
N GLU A 90 8.02 0.72 6.29
CA GLU A 90 7.34 1.77 5.52
C GLU A 90 7.55 1.64 4.00
N HIS A 91 8.25 0.61 3.54
CA HIS A 91 8.57 0.54 2.11
C HIS A 91 7.34 0.39 1.24
N ALA A 92 6.45 -0.54 1.57
CA ALA A 92 5.26 -0.77 0.75
C ALA A 92 4.34 0.43 0.75
N SER A 93 4.18 1.10 1.89
CA SER A 93 3.32 2.28 1.93
C SER A 93 3.90 3.44 1.12
N ARG A 94 5.22 3.55 1.07
CA ARG A 94 5.86 4.55 0.22
C ARG A 94 5.64 4.25 -1.26
N LEU A 95 5.81 3.00 -1.66
CA LEU A 95 5.57 2.61 -3.04
C LEU A 95 4.13 2.92 -3.44
N VAL A 96 3.19 2.57 -2.58
CA VAL A 96 1.78 2.82 -2.83
C VAL A 96 1.51 4.31 -2.95
N SER A 97 2.04 5.09 -2.02
CA SER A 97 1.83 6.55 -2.05
C SER A 97 2.41 7.16 -3.31
N ASP A 98 3.59 6.72 -3.71
CA ASP A 98 4.21 7.23 -4.93
C ASP A 98 3.41 6.84 -6.17
N ALA A 99 2.85 5.62 -6.18
CA ALA A 99 2.01 5.20 -7.29
C ALA A 99 0.75 6.07 -7.38
N ILE A 100 0.18 6.45 -6.24
CA ILE A 100 -0.98 7.33 -6.22
C ILE A 100 -0.62 8.70 -6.75
N PHE A 101 0.52 9.25 -6.34
CA PHE A 101 1.00 10.51 -6.91
C PHE A 101 1.16 10.41 -8.42
N GLN A 102 1.76 9.33 -8.90
CA GLN A 102 1.92 9.13 -10.32
C GLN A 102 0.57 9.12 -11.03
N ALA A 103 -0.42 8.44 -10.45
CA ALA A 103 -1.74 8.37 -11.03
C ALA A 103 -2.41 9.75 -11.07
N GLU A 104 -2.25 10.53 -10.02
CA GLU A 104 -2.80 11.88 -9.97
C GLU A 104 -2.17 12.77 -11.04
N HIS A 105 -0.86 12.67 -11.20
CA HIS A 105 -0.18 13.42 -12.26
C HIS A 105 -0.62 12.99 -13.64
N SER A 106 -0.88 11.69 -13.83
CA SER A 106 -1.34 11.18 -15.12
C SER A 106 -2.68 11.74 -15.50
N LEU A 107 -3.49 12.11 -14.53
CA LEU A 107 -4.77 12.76 -14.79
C LEU A 107 -4.62 14.25 -15.05
N GLY A 108 -3.39 14.75 -15.03
CA GLY A 108 -3.13 16.13 -15.41
C GLY A 108 -3.35 17.16 -14.34
N GLY A 109 -3.61 16.73 -13.14
CA GLY A 109 -3.86 17.66 -12.06
C GLY A 109 -2.73 17.74 -11.09
N THR A 110 -2.80 18.71 -10.20
CA THR A 110 -1.91 18.78 -9.08
C THR A 110 -2.32 17.70 -8.08
N PRO A 111 -1.36 16.97 -7.52
CA PRO A 111 -1.73 15.91 -6.59
C PRO A 111 -2.55 16.45 -5.42
N ARG A 112 -3.66 15.82 -5.17
CA ARG A 112 -4.58 16.26 -4.13
C ARG A 112 -3.98 16.13 -2.75
N HIS A 113 -3.08 15.18 -2.57
CA HIS A 113 -2.44 14.99 -1.28
C HIS A 113 -1.70 16.23 -0.84
N HIS A 114 -1.12 16.96 -1.78
CA HIS A 114 -0.38 18.16 -1.45
C HIS A 114 -1.29 19.29 -1.05
N HIS A 115 -2.53 19.25 -1.52
CA HIS A 115 -3.49 20.28 -1.23
C HIS A 115 -4.51 19.86 -0.21
N GLY A 116 -4.58 18.58 0.05
CA GLY A 116 -5.65 18.04 0.85
C GLY A 116 -5.76 18.66 2.20
N ALA A 117 -4.65 18.84 2.84
CA ALA A 117 -4.67 19.44 4.14
C ALA A 117 -5.27 20.83 4.07
N ALA A 118 -4.97 21.53 3.04
CA ALA A 118 -5.51 22.85 2.90
C ALA A 118 -6.92 22.81 2.44
N ALA A 119 -7.14 22.06 1.55
CA ALA A 119 -8.43 22.10 1.03
C ALA A 119 -9.38 21.30 1.77
N SER A 120 -9.19 21.10 1.99
CA SER A 120 -10.04 20.77 2.11
C SER A 120 -10.76 20.41 2.09
N GLY A 121 -10.62 20.11 2.18
CA GLY A 121 -11.15 19.95 1.91
C GLY A 121 -12.12 19.87 1.68
N ALA A 122 -12.46 19.89 1.61
CA ALA A 122 -13.28 19.97 1.31
C ALA A 122 -14.03 19.67 0.46
N GLU A 123 -14.10 19.60 0.07
CA GLU A 123 -14.73 19.39 -0.80
C GLU A 123 -14.75 18.31 -1.29
N ALA A 124 -14.38 18.11 -1.08
CA ALA A 124 -14.30 17.32 -1.56
C ALA A 124 -14.55 16.29 -1.30
N VAL A 125 -14.73 16.10 -0.85
CA VAL A 125 -14.84 15.36 -0.85
C VAL A 125 -15.49 14.68 -1.17
N GLY A 126 -15.66 14.66 -1.31
CA GLY A 126 -16.40 14.13 -1.64
C GLY A 126 -16.53 13.51 -2.65
N ASP A 127 -16.42 13.79 -2.97
CA ASP A 127 -16.41 13.35 -4.06
C ASP A 127 -15.81 12.17 -4.26
N VAL A 128 -15.35 12.04 -3.82
CA VAL A 128 -14.80 11.14 -4.11
C VAL A 128 -15.09 9.98 -3.94
N GLU A 129 -15.65 10.00 -3.71
CA GLU A 129 -15.86 9.27 -3.71
C GLU A 129 -16.18 8.56 -4.21
N ALA A 130 -16.42 8.70 -4.27
CA ALA A 130 -16.81 8.14 -4.78
C ALA A 130 -16.52 7.37 -5.49
N SER A 131 -16.30 7.48 -5.61
CA SER A 131 -15.95 7.00 -6.29
C SER A 131 -15.64 5.95 -6.34
N ALA A 132 -15.78 5.80 -6.07
CA ALA A 132 -15.53 5.10 -6.16
C ALA A 132 -15.37 4.32 -6.24
#